data_f2c91c8f36c18a4cf680be3bd425e426
#
_entry.id   f2c91c8f36c18a4cf680be3bd425e426
#
_cell.length_a   1.000
_cell.length_b   1.000
_cell.length_c   1.000
_cell.angle_alpha   90.00
_cell.angle_beta   90.00
_cell.angle_gamma   90.00
#
_symmetry.space_group_name_H-M   'P 1'
#
loop_
_entity.id
_entity.type
_entity.pdbx_description
1 polymer ?
#
loop_
_entity_poly.entity_id
_entity_poly.type
_entity_poly.pdbx_seq_one_letter_code
_entity_poly.pdbx_strand_id
1 'polypeptide(L)'
;MKNSGQKVGRDNPRDREVGLDFPREWLEFTDPADADHLIRADLTWLLSRWTCIFASGCHGILPGRSADGCCSHGAFFTDADDERRVRTAAKGLSRASWQHYRRGFNQYTEVDSVDGETPARRTATRPDGPCVFLNDADFPGGGGCALHGKALRDGVHPLEYKPDVCWQLPVRRDQEWSQRPDGSQVLLSTIGEFDRRGWGEGGHDLHWWCTSAPEAHVSGQPLVEEYEAELTELIGKPA
;
A
#
# COMPACT_ATOMS: atom_id res chain seq x y z
N MET A 1 -42.82 -28.27 -17.05
CA MET A 1 -41.56 -27.67 -17.50
C MET A 1 -41.01 -26.87 -16.31
N LYS A 2 -39.97 -27.40 -15.63
CA LYS A 2 -39.31 -26.75 -14.49
C LYS A 2 -38.19 -25.87 -15.05
N ASN A 3 -38.29 -24.56 -14.84
CA ASN A 3 -37.30 -23.60 -15.23
C ASN A 3 -36.12 -23.71 -14.25
N SER A 4 -35.04 -24.34 -14.68
CA SER A 4 -33.77 -24.39 -13.93
C SER A 4 -33.10 -23.03 -14.05
N GLY A 5 -33.33 -22.16 -13.06
CA GLY A 5 -32.59 -20.93 -12.89
C GLY A 5 -31.11 -21.26 -12.72
N GLN A 6 -30.30 -21.05 -13.76
CA GLN A 6 -28.87 -20.99 -13.67
C GLN A 6 -28.51 -19.86 -12.68
N LYS A 7 -28.03 -20.23 -11.49
CA LYS A 7 -27.30 -19.31 -10.63
C LYS A 7 -26.05 -18.91 -11.42
N VAL A 8 -26.05 -17.70 -11.96
CA VAL A 8 -24.82 -17.05 -12.41
C VAL A 8 -23.95 -16.97 -11.16
N GLY A 9 -22.93 -17.80 -11.08
CA GLY A 9 -21.91 -17.72 -10.03
C GLY A 9 -21.35 -16.30 -10.10
N ARG A 10 -21.38 -15.58 -8.98
CA ARG A 10 -20.68 -14.29 -8.86
C ARG A 10 -19.21 -14.65 -9.03
N ASP A 11 -18.62 -14.17 -10.13
CA ASP A 11 -17.19 -14.30 -10.40
C ASP A 11 -16.44 -13.71 -9.21
N ASN A 12 -15.80 -14.57 -8.42
CA ASN A 12 -15.06 -14.14 -7.23
C ASN A 12 -13.70 -13.62 -7.71
N PRO A 13 -13.34 -12.34 -7.48
CA PRO A 13 -12.05 -11.80 -7.93
C PRO A 13 -10.86 -12.63 -7.48
N ARG A 14 -10.94 -13.27 -6.30
CA ARG A 14 -9.90 -14.13 -5.74
C ARG A 14 -9.57 -15.35 -6.62
N ASP A 15 -10.54 -15.83 -7.39
CA ASP A 15 -10.33 -17.00 -8.28
C ASP A 15 -9.41 -16.68 -9.46
N ARG A 16 -9.13 -15.39 -9.69
CA ARG A 16 -8.24 -14.89 -10.76
C ARG A 16 -6.91 -14.37 -10.23
N GLU A 17 -6.77 -14.25 -8.90
CA GLU A 17 -5.53 -13.76 -8.29
C GLU A 17 -4.38 -14.78 -8.44
N VAL A 18 -3.16 -14.26 -8.55
CA VAL A 18 -1.95 -15.06 -8.52
C VAL A 18 -1.78 -15.67 -7.13
N GLY A 19 -1.50 -16.98 -7.06
CA GLY A 19 -1.31 -17.68 -5.80
C GLY A 19 -0.07 -17.18 -5.03
N LEU A 20 -0.14 -17.22 -3.69
CA LEU A 20 0.96 -16.80 -2.81
C LEU A 20 2.21 -17.70 -2.91
N ASP A 21 2.07 -18.88 -3.49
CA ASP A 21 3.13 -19.86 -3.75
C ASP A 21 3.71 -19.76 -5.17
N PHE A 22 3.35 -18.71 -5.92
CA PHE A 22 3.90 -18.47 -7.24
C PHE A 22 5.43 -18.39 -7.18
N PRO A 23 6.17 -19.14 -8.05
CA PRO A 23 7.63 -19.15 -8.04
C PRO A 23 8.22 -17.75 -8.27
N ARG A 24 9.26 -17.43 -7.49
CA ARG A 24 9.93 -16.12 -7.53
C ARG A 24 11.38 -16.27 -7.94
N GLU A 25 11.85 -15.37 -8.80
CA GLU A 25 13.25 -15.17 -9.11
C GLU A 25 13.80 -14.01 -8.29
N TRP A 26 15.00 -14.19 -7.72
CA TRP A 26 15.63 -13.23 -6.82
C TRP A 26 16.99 -12.80 -7.35
N LEU A 27 17.29 -11.52 -7.21
CA LEU A 27 18.64 -10.96 -7.38
C LEU A 27 19.15 -10.50 -6.02
N GLU A 28 20.40 -10.87 -5.69
CA GLU A 28 21.07 -10.38 -4.48
C GLU A 28 22.34 -9.66 -4.87
N PHE A 29 22.57 -8.48 -4.31
CA PHE A 29 23.76 -7.67 -4.56
C PHE A 29 24.11 -6.81 -3.35
N THR A 30 25.37 -6.40 -3.26
CA THR A 30 25.83 -5.44 -2.24
C THR A 30 25.40 -4.04 -2.65
N ASP A 31 24.89 -3.26 -1.70
CA ASP A 31 24.62 -1.84 -1.90
C ASP A 31 25.90 -1.12 -2.32
N PRO A 32 25.96 -0.43 -3.48
CA PRO A 32 27.13 0.31 -3.89
C PRO A 32 27.60 1.40 -2.92
N ALA A 33 26.67 1.91 -2.08
CA ALA A 33 26.95 2.95 -1.09
C ALA A 33 27.39 2.39 0.27
N ASP A 34 27.11 1.11 0.57
CA ASP A 34 27.37 0.49 1.87
C ASP A 34 27.77 -0.99 1.71
N ALA A 35 29.02 -1.32 1.93
CA ALA A 35 29.54 -2.68 1.83
C ALA A 35 28.96 -3.66 2.89
N ASP A 36 28.35 -3.14 3.95
CA ASP A 36 27.69 -3.92 5.01
C ASP A 36 26.18 -3.98 4.82
N HIS A 37 25.69 -3.62 3.65
CA HIS A 37 24.29 -3.72 3.26
C HIS A 37 24.14 -4.63 2.02
N LEU A 38 23.32 -5.67 2.13
CA LEU A 38 22.90 -6.53 1.02
C LEU A 38 21.46 -6.19 0.65
N ILE A 39 21.19 -6.15 -0.64
CA ILE A 39 19.83 -5.97 -1.18
C ILE A 39 19.45 -7.25 -1.90
N ARG A 40 18.30 -7.84 -1.50
CA ARG A 40 17.65 -8.96 -2.18
C ARG A 40 16.38 -8.48 -2.84
N ALA A 41 16.34 -8.51 -4.15
CA ALA A 41 15.25 -7.98 -4.97
C ALA A 41 14.42 -9.12 -5.62
N ASP A 42 13.11 -9.09 -5.47
CA ASP A 42 12.17 -9.97 -6.15
C ASP A 42 12.03 -9.55 -7.62
N LEU A 43 12.80 -10.19 -8.52
CA LEU A 43 12.74 -9.88 -9.95
C LEU A 43 11.39 -10.19 -10.56
N THR A 44 10.73 -11.26 -10.11
CA THR A 44 9.40 -11.61 -10.62
C THR A 44 8.40 -10.48 -10.39
N TRP A 45 8.44 -9.87 -9.22
CA TRP A 45 7.59 -8.74 -8.87
C TRP A 45 8.04 -7.44 -9.56
N LEU A 46 9.31 -7.08 -9.44
CA LEU A 46 9.85 -5.82 -9.96
C LEU A 46 9.80 -5.72 -11.48
N LEU A 47 9.83 -6.85 -12.20
CA LEU A 47 9.67 -6.90 -13.65
C LEU A 47 8.21 -7.10 -14.09
N SER A 48 7.27 -7.24 -13.16
CA SER A 48 5.85 -7.33 -13.50
C SER A 48 5.33 -6.02 -14.12
N ARG A 49 4.17 -6.09 -14.74
CA ARG A 49 3.48 -4.93 -15.34
C ARG A 49 2.47 -4.30 -14.39
N TRP A 50 2.69 -4.45 -13.09
CA TRP A 50 1.81 -3.88 -12.10
C TRP A 50 1.88 -2.34 -12.10
N THR A 51 0.73 -1.70 -11.89
CA THR A 51 0.61 -0.26 -11.66
C THR A 51 -0.53 0.02 -10.68
N CYS A 52 -0.47 1.16 -10.00
CA CYS A 52 -1.57 1.58 -9.14
C CYS A 52 -2.78 2.01 -9.98
N ILE A 53 -3.86 1.25 -9.92
CA ILE A 53 -5.12 1.53 -10.61
C ILE A 53 -6.07 2.40 -9.78
N PHE A 54 -5.53 3.27 -8.91
CA PHE A 54 -6.30 4.29 -8.20
C PHE A 54 -7.15 5.11 -9.18
N ALA A 55 -8.44 5.28 -8.90
CA ALA A 55 -9.43 5.92 -9.76
C ALA A 55 -9.67 5.23 -11.14
N SER A 56 -9.04 4.09 -11.41
CA SER A 56 -9.12 3.36 -12.68
C SER A 56 -9.51 1.89 -12.54
N GLY A 57 -10.25 1.54 -11.46
CA GLY A 57 -10.72 0.17 -11.21
C GLY A 57 -10.28 -0.41 -9.86
N CYS A 58 -9.59 0.36 -9.02
CA CYS A 58 -9.25 -0.08 -7.67
C CYS A 58 -10.52 -0.42 -6.88
N HIS A 59 -10.63 -1.66 -6.43
CA HIS A 59 -11.81 -2.12 -5.67
C HIS A 59 -11.97 -1.38 -4.33
N GLY A 60 -10.87 -0.97 -3.69
CA GLY A 60 -10.90 -0.25 -2.43
C GLY A 60 -11.57 1.13 -2.48
N ILE A 61 -11.87 1.64 -3.67
CA ILE A 61 -12.60 2.89 -3.86
C ILE A 61 -13.94 2.71 -4.60
N LEU A 62 -14.38 1.48 -4.85
CA LEU A 62 -15.70 1.21 -5.42
C LEU A 62 -16.80 1.35 -4.35
N PRO A 63 -18.04 1.75 -4.74
CA PRO A 63 -19.16 1.84 -3.82
C PRO A 63 -19.41 0.52 -3.08
N GLY A 64 -19.50 0.57 -1.74
CA GLY A 64 -19.73 -0.61 -0.90
C GLY A 64 -18.53 -1.55 -0.77
N ARG A 65 -17.34 -1.14 -1.20
CA ARG A 65 -16.11 -1.95 -1.22
C ARG A 65 -14.97 -1.33 -0.40
N SER A 66 -15.26 -0.47 0.55
CA SER A 66 -14.27 0.23 1.36
C SER A 66 -13.36 -0.69 2.21
N ALA A 67 -13.75 -1.96 2.37
CA ALA A 67 -12.95 -2.98 3.06
C ALA A 67 -12.04 -3.81 2.13
N ASP A 68 -12.02 -3.53 0.82
CA ASP A 68 -11.31 -4.37 -0.16
C ASP A 68 -9.90 -3.87 -0.50
N GLY A 69 -9.51 -2.68 -0.07
CA GLY A 69 -8.25 -2.08 -0.51
C GLY A 69 -7.34 -1.63 0.63
N CYS A 70 -6.23 -1.01 0.29
CA CYS A 70 -5.19 -0.57 1.22
C CYS A 70 -5.67 0.50 2.26
N CYS A 71 -6.86 1.08 2.09
CA CYS A 71 -7.46 2.04 3.03
C CYS A 71 -8.40 1.41 4.05
N SER A 72 -8.53 0.08 4.10
CA SER A 72 -9.54 -0.61 4.91
C SER A 72 -9.29 -0.57 6.42
N HIS A 73 -8.04 -0.38 6.87
CA HIS A 73 -7.66 -0.48 8.29
C HIS A 73 -6.89 0.72 8.84
N GLY A 74 -6.76 1.79 8.08
CA GLY A 74 -5.85 2.89 8.42
C GLY A 74 -4.39 2.52 8.17
N ALA A 75 -3.47 3.42 8.58
CA ALA A 75 -2.05 3.27 8.33
C ALA A 75 -1.25 3.62 9.59
N PHE A 76 -0.44 2.70 10.07
CA PHE A 76 0.52 2.98 11.14
C PHE A 76 1.62 3.89 10.63
N PHE A 77 2.01 4.86 11.46
CA PHE A 77 3.13 5.74 11.15
C PHE A 77 4.45 5.03 11.49
N THR A 78 5.41 5.16 10.60
CA THR A 78 6.75 4.62 10.79
C THR A 78 7.48 5.33 11.92
N ASP A 79 7.34 6.67 11.97
CA ASP A 79 7.95 7.52 12.98
C ASP A 79 7.21 8.87 13.12
N ALA A 80 7.80 9.79 13.90
CA ALA A 80 7.23 11.12 14.12
C ALA A 80 7.31 12.03 12.88
N ASP A 81 8.23 11.78 11.97
CA ASP A 81 8.41 12.57 10.76
C ASP A 81 7.36 12.19 9.72
N ASP A 82 7.05 10.90 9.60
CA ASP A 82 5.93 10.39 8.81
C ASP A 82 4.61 11.00 9.30
N GLU A 83 4.32 10.95 10.61
CA GLU A 83 3.12 11.59 11.17
C GLU A 83 3.09 13.11 10.88
N ARG A 84 4.23 13.79 11.01
CA ARG A 84 4.32 15.24 10.75
C ARG A 84 4.08 15.59 9.29
N ARG A 85 4.59 14.78 8.35
CA ARG A 85 4.34 14.93 6.91
C ARG A 85 2.85 14.83 6.60
N VAL A 86 2.19 13.77 7.08
CA VAL A 86 0.75 13.58 6.92
C VAL A 86 -0.06 14.71 7.56
N ARG A 87 0.34 15.17 8.74
CA ARG A 87 -0.28 16.31 9.44
C ARG A 87 -0.21 17.59 8.60
N THR A 88 0.93 17.84 7.97
CA THR A 88 1.12 19.01 7.11
C THR A 88 0.23 18.94 5.87
N ALA A 89 0.19 17.79 5.22
CA ALA A 89 -0.69 17.55 4.06
C ALA A 89 -2.19 17.68 4.43
N ALA A 90 -2.59 17.13 5.57
CA ALA A 90 -3.98 17.16 6.04
C ALA A 90 -4.49 18.58 6.30
N LYS A 91 -3.64 19.51 6.78
CA LYS A 91 -4.00 20.91 6.96
C LYS A 91 -4.41 21.61 5.65
N GLY A 92 -3.90 21.15 4.52
CA GLY A 92 -4.24 21.64 3.20
C GLY A 92 -5.51 21.05 2.58
N LEU A 93 -6.14 20.07 3.25
CA LEU A 93 -7.43 19.51 2.83
C LEU A 93 -8.59 20.42 3.24
N SER A 94 -9.70 20.31 2.51
CA SER A 94 -10.92 21.07 2.76
C SER A 94 -12.15 20.14 2.69
N ARG A 95 -13.32 20.68 3.05
CA ARG A 95 -14.60 19.96 2.89
C ARG A 95 -14.92 19.59 1.43
N ALA A 96 -14.34 20.31 0.49
CA ALA A 96 -14.52 20.03 -0.93
C ALA A 96 -13.65 18.86 -1.42
N SER A 97 -12.56 18.54 -0.70
CA SER A 97 -11.59 17.52 -1.11
C SER A 97 -11.49 16.34 -0.14
N TRP A 98 -12.11 16.45 1.04
CA TRP A 98 -12.10 15.42 2.07
C TRP A 98 -13.49 15.25 2.69
N GLN A 99 -14.15 14.16 2.35
CA GLN A 99 -15.54 13.87 2.76
C GLN A 99 -15.71 13.89 4.28
N HIS A 100 -14.75 13.34 5.01
CA HIS A 100 -14.78 13.22 6.46
C HIS A 100 -14.07 14.36 7.19
N TYR A 101 -13.92 15.53 6.54
CA TYR A 101 -13.20 16.69 7.05
C TYR A 101 -13.60 17.09 8.47
N ARG A 102 -14.91 17.13 8.78
CA ARG A 102 -15.40 17.55 10.12
C ARG A 102 -14.93 16.62 11.24
N ARG A 103 -14.87 15.33 10.96
CA ARG A 103 -14.38 14.32 11.91
C ARG A 103 -12.85 14.30 11.93
N GLY A 104 -12.23 14.19 10.77
CA GLY A 104 -10.81 13.99 10.64
C GLY A 104 -9.98 15.21 11.00
N PHE A 105 -10.50 16.44 10.80
CA PHE A 105 -9.71 17.66 11.03
C PHE A 105 -9.11 17.76 12.45
N ASN A 106 -9.83 17.26 13.47
CA ASN A 106 -9.35 17.24 14.86
C ASN A 106 -8.89 15.85 15.32
N GLN A 107 -9.24 14.77 14.61
CA GLN A 107 -9.02 13.38 15.03
C GLN A 107 -8.71 12.48 13.84
N TYR A 108 -7.70 12.84 13.04
CA TYR A 108 -7.27 11.99 11.93
C TYR A 108 -6.22 10.95 12.34
N THR A 109 -5.80 10.95 13.59
CA THR A 109 -4.91 9.94 14.16
C THR A 109 -5.51 9.34 15.42
N GLU A 110 -5.16 8.08 15.67
CA GLU A 110 -5.53 7.33 16.87
C GLU A 110 -4.35 6.49 17.35
N VAL A 111 -4.46 5.93 18.54
CA VAL A 111 -3.50 4.94 19.07
C VAL A 111 -4.16 3.57 18.95
N ASP A 112 -3.43 2.64 18.39
CA ASP A 112 -3.79 1.23 18.28
C ASP A 112 -2.53 0.38 18.46
N SER A 113 -2.55 -0.89 18.11
CA SER A 113 -1.41 -1.80 18.21
C SER A 113 -1.28 -2.64 16.94
N VAL A 114 -0.05 -2.81 16.45
CA VAL A 114 0.25 -3.70 15.31
C VAL A 114 0.19 -5.18 15.73
N ASP A 115 0.63 -5.45 16.95
CA ASP A 115 0.81 -6.80 17.52
C ASP A 115 -0.18 -7.12 18.65
N GLY A 116 -1.12 -6.21 18.95
CA GLY A 116 -2.07 -6.31 20.04
C GLY A 116 -1.51 -5.90 21.42
N GLU A 117 -0.22 -5.62 21.52
CA GLU A 117 0.46 -5.32 22.81
C GLU A 117 1.11 -3.93 22.82
N THR A 118 1.87 -3.59 21.77
CA THR A 118 2.65 -2.34 21.73
C THR A 118 1.83 -1.20 21.15
N PRO A 119 1.54 -0.13 21.92
CA PRO A 119 0.81 1.03 21.42
C PRO A 119 1.57 1.70 20.26
N ALA A 120 0.89 1.94 19.16
CA ALA A 120 1.43 2.62 18.00
C ALA A 120 0.42 3.64 17.45
N ARG A 121 0.92 4.71 16.85
CA ARG A 121 0.07 5.74 16.25
C ARG A 121 -0.24 5.38 14.81
N ARG A 122 -1.50 5.57 14.42
CA ARG A 122 -1.95 5.36 13.03
C ARG A 122 -2.93 6.44 12.59
N THR A 123 -3.25 6.46 11.30
CA THR A 123 -4.39 7.23 10.81
C THR A 123 -5.69 6.66 11.41
N ALA A 124 -6.57 7.54 11.84
CA ALA A 124 -7.83 7.14 12.45
C ALA A 124 -8.72 6.38 11.45
N THR A 125 -9.50 5.45 11.97
CA THR A 125 -10.51 4.74 11.21
C THR A 125 -11.91 5.30 11.46
N ARG A 126 -12.80 5.06 10.50
CA ARG A 126 -14.22 5.37 10.61
C ARG A 126 -14.91 4.25 11.43
N PRO A 127 -16.14 4.50 11.97
CA PRO A 127 -16.89 3.45 12.68
C PRO A 127 -17.24 2.22 11.82
N ASP A 128 -17.25 2.40 10.49
CA ASP A 128 -17.50 1.36 9.49
C ASP A 128 -16.20 0.68 9.00
N GLY A 129 -15.04 1.02 9.60
CA GLY A 129 -13.74 0.37 9.43
C GLY A 129 -12.70 1.17 8.64
N PRO A 130 -12.99 1.75 7.49
CA PRO A 130 -12.00 2.39 6.62
C PRO A 130 -11.29 3.60 7.23
N CYS A 131 -10.09 3.89 6.68
CA CYS A 131 -9.31 5.07 7.02
C CYS A 131 -10.13 6.36 6.86
N VAL A 132 -9.98 7.30 7.78
CA VAL A 132 -10.69 8.60 7.76
C VAL A 132 -10.38 9.45 6.52
N PHE A 133 -9.23 9.22 5.86
CA PHE A 133 -8.87 9.89 4.62
C PHE A 133 -9.50 9.26 3.37
N LEU A 134 -10.20 8.12 3.49
CA LEU A 134 -10.88 7.49 2.36
C LEU A 134 -12.20 8.20 2.08
N ASN A 135 -12.30 8.87 0.95
CA ASN A 135 -13.57 9.36 0.38
C ASN A 135 -14.32 8.21 -0.28
N ASP A 136 -15.63 8.17 -0.19
CA ASP A 136 -16.46 7.23 -0.93
C ASP A 136 -16.38 7.51 -2.44
N ALA A 137 -16.64 6.50 -3.26
CA ALA A 137 -16.45 6.58 -4.71
C ALA A 137 -17.27 7.67 -5.40
N ASP A 138 -18.44 8.00 -4.84
CA ASP A 138 -19.38 9.00 -5.35
C ASP A 138 -19.19 10.40 -4.73
N PHE A 139 -18.17 10.59 -3.91
CA PHE A 139 -17.89 11.89 -3.31
C PHE A 139 -17.55 12.94 -4.39
N PRO A 140 -18.26 14.08 -4.44
CA PRO A 140 -18.05 15.08 -5.51
C PRO A 140 -16.63 15.66 -5.58
N GLY A 141 -15.89 15.61 -4.46
CA GLY A 141 -14.49 16.07 -4.38
C GLY A 141 -13.46 15.05 -4.85
N GLY A 142 -13.91 13.90 -5.35
CA GLY A 142 -13.11 12.76 -5.82
C GLY A 142 -13.10 11.62 -4.81
N GLY A 143 -13.41 10.42 -5.29
CA GLY A 143 -13.34 9.18 -4.51
C GLY A 143 -11.91 8.77 -4.20
N GLY A 144 -11.73 7.90 -3.18
CA GLY A 144 -10.45 7.36 -2.78
C GLY A 144 -9.67 8.24 -1.78
N CYS A 145 -8.38 8.00 -1.61
CA CYS A 145 -7.57 8.66 -0.59
C CYS A 145 -7.48 10.19 -0.82
N ALA A 146 -7.97 10.99 0.12
CA ALA A 146 -7.93 12.46 0.06
C ALA A 146 -6.50 13.03 -0.01
N LEU A 147 -5.53 12.36 0.66
CA LEU A 147 -4.11 12.73 0.61
C LEU A 147 -3.53 12.45 -0.78
N HIS A 148 -3.82 11.28 -1.38
CA HIS A 148 -3.41 10.96 -2.75
C HIS A 148 -4.02 11.96 -3.74
N GLY A 149 -5.34 12.18 -3.67
CA GLY A 149 -6.00 13.15 -4.54
C GLY A 149 -5.47 14.58 -4.37
N LYS A 150 -5.03 14.96 -3.15
CA LYS A 150 -4.37 16.24 -2.92
C LYS A 150 -3.01 16.30 -3.63
N ALA A 151 -2.18 15.25 -3.52
CA ALA A 151 -0.88 15.21 -4.18
C ALA A 151 -1.03 15.40 -5.70
N LEU A 152 -1.98 14.69 -6.33
CA LEU A 152 -2.27 14.84 -7.76
C LEU A 152 -2.70 16.26 -8.12
N ARG A 153 -3.55 16.91 -7.31
CA ARG A 153 -3.97 18.30 -7.55
C ARG A 153 -2.84 19.30 -7.40
N ASP A 154 -1.95 19.06 -6.46
CA ASP A 154 -0.79 19.93 -6.20
C ASP A 154 0.36 19.67 -7.20
N GLY A 155 0.26 18.64 -8.05
CA GLY A 155 1.29 18.27 -9.02
C GLY A 155 2.55 17.69 -8.37
N VAL A 156 2.42 17.07 -7.20
CA VAL A 156 3.52 16.42 -6.47
C VAL A 156 3.29 14.92 -6.39
N HIS A 157 4.38 14.17 -6.15
CA HIS A 157 4.27 12.72 -6.01
C HIS A 157 3.48 12.35 -4.73
N PRO A 158 2.63 11.29 -4.77
CA PRO A 158 1.84 10.88 -3.60
C PRO A 158 2.66 10.55 -2.36
N LEU A 159 3.92 10.15 -2.48
CA LEU A 159 4.83 9.89 -1.37
C LEU A 159 5.05 11.13 -0.47
N GLU A 160 4.91 12.34 -1.01
CA GLU A 160 5.06 13.59 -0.27
C GLU A 160 3.96 13.82 0.78
N TYR A 161 2.81 13.14 0.64
CA TYR A 161 1.63 13.41 1.47
C TYR A 161 1.05 12.18 2.15
N LYS A 162 1.29 10.98 1.64
CA LYS A 162 0.76 9.74 2.20
C LYS A 162 1.63 9.25 3.36
N PRO A 163 1.06 8.50 4.32
CA PRO A 163 1.85 7.71 5.26
C PRO A 163 2.81 6.76 4.53
N ASP A 164 3.95 6.46 5.15
CA ASP A 164 4.98 5.59 4.57
C ASP A 164 4.41 4.26 4.09
N VAL A 165 3.70 3.55 4.93
CA VAL A 165 3.08 2.27 4.56
C VAL A 165 2.11 2.41 3.37
N CYS A 166 1.48 3.58 3.20
CA CYS A 166 0.52 3.80 2.11
C CYS A 166 1.17 4.12 0.76
N TRP A 167 2.32 4.80 0.73
CA TRP A 167 3.00 5.07 -0.52
C TRP A 167 3.93 3.92 -0.91
N GLN A 168 4.47 3.17 0.06
CA GLN A 168 5.28 1.97 -0.20
C GLN A 168 4.48 0.89 -0.93
N LEU A 169 3.19 0.74 -0.64
CA LEU A 169 2.35 -0.19 -1.39
C LEU A 169 2.45 0.10 -2.89
N PRO A 170 2.79 -0.87 -3.71
CA PRO A 170 2.73 -2.33 -3.52
C PRO A 170 4.08 -3.00 -3.16
N VAL A 171 5.10 -2.23 -2.85
CA VAL A 171 6.43 -2.74 -2.52
C VAL A 171 6.55 -2.92 -1.01
N ARG A 172 7.12 -4.05 -0.61
CA ARG A 172 7.49 -4.34 0.77
C ARG A 172 9.00 -4.35 0.91
N ARG A 173 9.50 -3.70 1.96
CA ARG A 173 10.88 -3.81 2.42
C ARG A 173 10.88 -4.51 3.78
N ASP A 174 11.53 -5.65 3.85
CA ASP A 174 11.86 -6.32 5.11
C ASP A 174 13.36 -6.18 5.35
N GLN A 175 13.75 -5.90 6.59
CA GLN A 175 15.16 -5.71 6.98
C GLN A 175 15.52 -6.64 8.14
N GLU A 176 16.63 -7.33 7.99
CA GLU A 176 17.17 -8.20 9.03
C GLU A 176 18.68 -8.07 9.14
N TRP A 177 19.20 -8.11 10.37
CA TRP A 177 20.64 -8.19 10.60
C TRP A 177 21.07 -9.66 10.58
N SER A 178 22.12 -9.94 9.82
CA SER A 178 22.73 -11.24 9.72
C SER A 178 24.22 -11.16 10.07
N GLN A 179 24.81 -12.26 10.53
CA GLN A 179 26.22 -12.34 10.85
C GLN A 179 26.97 -13.09 9.75
N ARG A 180 28.05 -12.49 9.24
CA ARG A 180 28.96 -13.13 8.31
C ARG A 180 29.84 -14.17 9.02
N PRO A 181 30.48 -15.09 8.28
CA PRO A 181 31.37 -16.09 8.86
C PRO A 181 32.58 -15.51 9.62
N ASP A 182 33.00 -14.31 9.30
CA ASP A 182 34.09 -13.58 9.96
C ASP A 182 33.64 -12.85 11.25
N GLY A 183 32.37 -12.94 11.60
CA GLY A 183 31.77 -12.32 12.78
C GLY A 183 31.28 -10.90 12.57
N SER A 184 31.52 -10.27 11.40
CA SER A 184 30.94 -8.97 11.05
C SER A 184 29.42 -9.06 10.83
N GLN A 185 28.71 -7.95 11.01
CA GLN A 185 27.28 -7.89 10.74
C GLN A 185 27.01 -7.31 9.35
N VAL A 186 25.93 -7.75 8.74
CA VAL A 186 25.42 -7.23 7.48
C VAL A 186 23.91 -7.03 7.58
N LEU A 187 23.42 -5.89 7.10
CA LEU A 187 22.01 -5.63 6.95
C LEU A 187 21.53 -6.26 5.64
N LEU A 188 20.52 -7.12 5.69
CA LEU A 188 19.83 -7.61 4.50
C LEU A 188 18.49 -6.88 4.36
N SER A 189 18.33 -6.16 3.24
CA SER A 189 17.04 -5.57 2.84
C SER A 189 16.43 -6.41 1.73
N THR A 190 15.29 -7.04 2.01
CA THR A 190 14.50 -7.77 1.01
C THR A 190 13.43 -6.86 0.44
N ILE A 191 13.46 -6.62 -0.86
CA ILE A 191 12.51 -5.81 -1.62
C ILE A 191 11.63 -6.73 -2.44
N GLY A 192 10.34 -6.76 -2.15
CA GLY A 192 9.40 -7.66 -2.80
C GLY A 192 7.98 -7.12 -2.87
N GLU A 193 7.05 -8.02 -3.17
CA GLU A 193 5.62 -7.73 -3.23
C GLU A 193 5.05 -7.55 -1.83
N PHE A 194 4.24 -6.51 -1.65
CA PHE A 194 3.37 -6.39 -0.49
C PHE A 194 2.10 -7.24 -0.72
N ASP A 195 2.26 -8.54 -0.61
CA ASP A 195 1.13 -9.47 -0.78
C ASP A 195 0.20 -9.48 0.44
N ARG A 196 -0.83 -10.33 0.42
CA ARG A 196 -1.81 -10.44 1.51
C ARG A 196 -1.19 -10.74 2.87
N ARG A 197 -0.07 -11.48 2.92
CA ARG A 197 0.64 -11.80 4.17
C ARG A 197 1.25 -10.55 4.81
N GLY A 198 1.67 -9.60 3.99
CA GLY A 198 2.20 -8.31 4.46
C GLY A 198 1.16 -7.45 5.19
N TRP A 199 -0.12 -7.66 4.90
CA TRP A 199 -1.21 -6.93 5.56
C TRP A 199 -1.42 -7.35 7.03
N GLY A 200 -0.87 -8.47 7.46
CA GLY A 200 -1.06 -9.04 8.78
C GLY A 200 -2.32 -9.88 8.91
N GLU A 201 -2.83 -9.99 10.14
CA GLU A 201 -4.04 -10.74 10.45
C GLU A 201 -5.24 -10.16 9.67
N GLY A 202 -5.99 -11.03 9.00
CA GLY A 202 -7.11 -10.64 8.14
C GLY A 202 -6.75 -10.32 6.68
N GLY A 203 -5.47 -10.20 6.32
CA GLY A 203 -5.05 -9.99 4.93
C GLY A 203 -5.53 -11.08 3.98
N HIS A 204 -5.55 -12.34 4.46
CA HIS A 204 -6.10 -13.48 3.73
C HIS A 204 -7.61 -13.39 3.49
N ASP A 205 -8.35 -12.64 4.30
CA ASP A 205 -9.81 -12.51 4.22
C ASP A 205 -10.25 -11.36 3.32
N LEU A 206 -9.34 -10.47 2.90
CA LEU A 206 -9.65 -9.40 1.97
C LEU A 206 -10.26 -9.98 0.69
N HIS A 207 -11.38 -9.40 0.26
CA HIS A 207 -12.11 -9.87 -0.92
C HIS A 207 -11.28 -9.72 -2.20
N TRP A 208 -10.45 -8.71 -2.27
CA TRP A 208 -9.61 -8.37 -3.41
C TRP A 208 -8.26 -7.79 -2.94
N TRP A 209 -7.19 -8.09 -3.67
CA TRP A 209 -5.88 -7.52 -3.38
C TRP A 209 -5.15 -7.15 -4.67
N CYS A 210 -4.74 -5.88 -4.78
CA CYS A 210 -4.28 -5.32 -6.05
C CYS A 210 -3.00 -5.96 -6.59
N THR A 211 -2.09 -6.43 -5.72
CA THR A 211 -0.80 -6.94 -6.18
C THR A 211 -0.92 -8.27 -6.91
N SER A 212 -1.93 -9.08 -6.54
CA SER A 212 -2.23 -10.36 -7.19
C SER A 212 -3.33 -10.29 -8.25
N ALA A 213 -4.01 -9.12 -8.38
CA ALA A 213 -5.14 -8.96 -9.27
C ALA A 213 -4.70 -8.67 -10.72
N PRO A 214 -5.13 -9.47 -11.72
CA PRO A 214 -4.73 -9.30 -13.11
C PRO A 214 -5.02 -7.91 -13.68
N GLU A 215 -6.10 -7.28 -13.25
CA GLU A 215 -6.51 -5.94 -13.69
C GLU A 215 -5.54 -4.82 -13.29
N ALA A 216 -4.64 -5.08 -12.33
CA ALA A 216 -3.61 -4.13 -11.93
C ALA A 216 -2.28 -4.34 -12.68
N HIS A 217 -2.15 -5.42 -13.48
CA HIS A 217 -0.93 -5.72 -14.25
C HIS A 217 -1.05 -5.24 -15.70
N VAL A 218 -1.26 -3.93 -15.88
CA VAL A 218 -1.59 -3.30 -17.17
C VAL A 218 -0.63 -2.17 -17.56
N SER A 219 0.45 -1.94 -16.79
CA SER A 219 1.44 -0.91 -17.14
C SER A 219 2.15 -1.18 -18.45
N GLY A 220 2.49 -0.13 -19.17
CA GLY A 220 3.34 -0.18 -20.38
C GLY A 220 4.81 -0.53 -20.08
N GLN A 221 5.26 -0.38 -18.84
CA GLN A 221 6.64 -0.58 -18.38
C GLN A 221 6.71 -1.46 -17.12
N PRO A 222 7.89 -2.01 -16.77
CA PRO A 222 8.06 -2.77 -15.53
C PRO A 222 7.83 -1.93 -14.28
N LEU A 223 7.42 -2.59 -13.19
CA LEU A 223 7.22 -1.95 -11.89
C LEU A 223 8.45 -1.17 -11.41
N VAL A 224 9.65 -1.71 -11.61
CA VAL A 224 10.91 -1.07 -11.21
C VAL A 224 11.11 0.31 -11.85
N GLU A 225 10.60 0.51 -13.07
CA GLU A 225 10.64 1.81 -13.74
C GLU A 225 9.46 2.70 -13.31
N GLU A 226 8.26 2.12 -13.16
CA GLU A 226 7.05 2.80 -12.72
C GLU A 226 7.18 3.36 -11.30
N TYR A 227 7.89 2.65 -10.41
CA TYR A 227 8.08 2.94 -8.99
C TYR A 227 9.50 3.40 -8.64
N GLU A 228 10.20 4.02 -9.58
CA GLU A 228 11.55 4.56 -9.35
C GLU A 228 11.60 5.51 -8.15
N ALA A 229 10.60 6.37 -7.98
CA ALA A 229 10.55 7.33 -6.88
C ALA A 229 10.41 6.64 -5.51
N GLU A 230 9.48 5.68 -5.39
CA GLU A 230 9.25 4.92 -4.17
C GLU A 230 10.43 4.01 -3.84
N LEU A 231 10.99 3.33 -4.83
CA LEU A 231 12.18 2.49 -4.65
C LEU A 231 13.38 3.33 -4.22
N THR A 232 13.56 4.51 -4.82
CA THR A 232 14.63 5.44 -4.43
C THR A 232 14.46 5.91 -2.98
N GLU A 233 13.24 6.18 -2.53
CA GLU A 233 12.96 6.54 -1.14
C GLU A 233 13.21 5.38 -0.19
N LEU A 234 12.87 4.14 -0.60
CA LEU A 234 13.04 2.94 0.22
C LEU A 234 14.50 2.52 0.42
N ILE A 235 15.31 2.56 -0.61
CA ILE A 235 16.66 1.99 -0.61
C ILE A 235 17.77 3.02 -0.83
N GLY A 236 17.41 4.28 -1.02
CA GLY A 236 18.34 5.35 -1.36
C GLY A 236 18.59 5.47 -2.86
N LYS A 237 19.23 6.56 -3.26
CA LYS A 237 19.65 6.76 -4.65
C LYS A 237 20.74 5.77 -4.98
N PRO A 238 20.70 5.11 -6.17
CA PRO A 238 21.85 4.35 -6.66
C PRO A 238 23.03 5.32 -6.78
N ALA A 239 24.16 4.88 -6.28
CA ALA A 239 25.41 5.60 -6.43
C ALA A 239 25.85 5.60 -7.90
#